data_c936c280a16f09f963db4d1670f546da
#
_entry.id   c936c280a16f09f963db4d1670f546da
#
_cell.length_a   1.000
_cell.length_b   1.000
_cell.length_c   1.000
_cell.angle_alpha   90.00
_cell.angle_beta   90.00
_cell.angle_gamma   90.00
#
_symmetry.space_group_name_H-M   'P 1'
#
loop_
_entity.id
_entity.type
_entity.pdbx_description
1 polymer ?
#
loop_
_entity_poly.entity_id
_entity_poly.type
_entity_poly.pdbx_seq_one_letter_code
_entity_poly.pdbx_strand_id
1 'polypeptide(L)'
;NLGKILDPIADKLSQIAIVIILLVKFWDGPLKYILFLFIFKELLMVIGAGILMAKGMRPVAAEVWGKLATVVFYTFMITIIAIGPNGALLSIDLFKGLELNNTVIMIMVIISAILAFASLFGYAPGFIRQLKENKKQSNSSEK
;
A
#
# COMPACT_ATOMS: atom_id res chain seq x y z
N ASN A 1 4.79 -6.59 23.55
CA ASN A 1 4.88 -6.80 22.10
C ASN A 1 4.05 -5.84 21.27
N LEU A 2 3.85 -4.62 21.80
CA LEU A 2 3.13 -3.54 21.12
C LEU A 2 3.83 -3.14 19.80
N GLY A 3 5.17 -3.18 19.74
CA GLY A 3 5.95 -2.86 18.56
C GLY A 3 5.62 -3.74 17.35
N LYS A 4 5.44 -5.03 17.53
CA LYS A 4 5.10 -5.96 16.44
C LYS A 4 3.71 -5.73 15.84
N ILE A 5 2.83 -5.06 16.57
CA ILE A 5 1.49 -4.68 16.11
C ILE A 5 1.54 -3.30 15.45
N LEU A 6 2.36 -2.39 16.00
CA LEU A 6 2.50 -1.02 15.48
C LEU A 6 3.24 -0.96 14.14
N ASP A 7 4.23 -1.84 13.90
CA ASP A 7 5.03 -1.84 12.67
C ASP A 7 4.18 -1.98 11.39
N PRO A 8 3.27 -2.98 11.26
CA PRO A 8 2.41 -3.08 10.08
C PRO A 8 1.45 -1.89 9.91
N ILE A 9 0.98 -1.32 11.03
CA ILE A 9 0.09 -0.15 10.99
C ILE A 9 0.86 1.08 10.57
N ALA A 10 2.06 1.31 11.10
CA ALA A 10 2.92 2.42 10.75
C ALA A 10 3.32 2.39 9.25
N ASP A 11 3.65 1.20 8.72
CA ASP A 11 3.95 1.02 7.30
C ASP A 11 2.74 1.43 6.43
N LYS A 12 1.54 0.97 6.77
CA LYS A 12 0.32 1.31 6.04
C LYS A 12 -0.04 2.79 6.12
N LEU A 13 0.12 3.40 7.29
CA LEU A 13 -0.09 4.84 7.45
C LEU A 13 0.92 5.66 6.63
N SER A 14 2.17 5.22 6.55
CA SER A 14 3.19 5.86 5.72
C SER A 14 2.85 5.77 4.23
N GLN A 15 2.36 4.63 3.76
CA GLN A 15 1.89 4.46 2.38
C GLN A 15 0.71 5.39 2.08
N ILE A 16 -0.27 5.47 2.96
CA ILE A 16 -1.41 6.37 2.83
C ILE A 16 -0.95 7.83 2.79
N ALA A 17 -0.04 8.24 3.66
CA ALA A 17 0.50 9.60 3.70
C ALA A 17 1.17 9.99 2.38
N ILE A 18 2.01 9.12 1.82
CA ILE A 18 2.66 9.33 0.51
C ILE A 18 1.62 9.46 -0.60
N VAL A 19 0.61 8.60 -0.63
CA VAL A 19 -0.46 8.66 -1.64
C VAL A 19 -1.27 9.96 -1.52
N ILE A 20 -1.54 10.44 -0.31
CA ILE A 20 -2.23 11.72 -0.09
C ILE A 20 -1.39 12.89 -0.63
N ILE A 21 -0.09 12.91 -0.38
CA ILE A 21 0.82 13.94 -0.92
C ILE A 21 0.75 13.96 -2.45
N LEU A 22 0.81 12.79 -3.08
CA LEU A 22 0.72 12.67 -4.53
C LEU A 22 -0.68 13.04 -5.06
N LEU A 23 -1.74 12.68 -4.33
CA LEU A 23 -3.11 13.02 -4.68
C LEU A 23 -3.31 14.55 -4.72
N VAL A 24 -2.77 15.26 -3.73
CA VAL A 24 -2.81 16.73 -3.71
C VAL A 24 -2.01 17.30 -4.89
N LYS A 25 -0.83 16.73 -5.17
CA LYS A 25 0.05 17.18 -6.25
C LYS A 25 -0.56 16.96 -7.64
N PHE A 26 -1.30 15.88 -7.86
CA PHE A 26 -1.88 15.49 -9.15
C PHE A 26 -3.41 15.57 -9.18
N TRP A 27 -3.97 16.48 -8.38
CA TRP A 27 -5.42 16.62 -8.22
C TRP A 27 -6.17 16.87 -9.54
N ASP A 28 -5.61 17.66 -10.44
CA ASP A 28 -6.24 18.04 -11.70
C ASP A 28 -6.09 17.00 -12.82
N GLY A 29 -5.34 15.92 -12.57
CA GLY A 29 -5.05 14.88 -13.56
C GLY A 29 -5.85 13.60 -13.40
N PRO A 30 -5.78 12.69 -14.38
CA PRO A 30 -6.43 11.37 -14.30
C PRO A 30 -5.79 10.45 -13.24
N LEU A 31 -4.57 10.71 -12.81
CA LEU A 31 -3.85 9.98 -11.79
C LEU A 31 -4.59 9.92 -10.45
N LYS A 32 -5.39 10.94 -10.12
CA LYS A 32 -6.18 10.97 -8.88
C LYS A 32 -7.04 9.74 -8.69
N TYR A 33 -7.64 9.20 -9.75
CA TYR A 33 -8.52 8.03 -9.64
C TYR A 33 -7.74 6.78 -9.20
N ILE A 34 -6.53 6.58 -9.74
CA ILE A 34 -5.66 5.47 -9.37
C ILE A 34 -5.16 5.65 -7.92
N LEU A 35 -4.82 6.88 -7.54
CA LEU A 35 -4.39 7.20 -6.17
C LEU A 35 -5.52 7.00 -5.15
N PHE A 36 -6.76 7.36 -5.48
CA PHE A 36 -7.92 7.02 -4.64
C PHE A 36 -8.11 5.52 -4.48
N LEU A 37 -7.90 4.76 -5.55
CA LEU A 37 -7.97 3.31 -5.50
C LEU A 37 -6.89 2.72 -4.58
N PHE A 38 -5.68 3.31 -4.54
CA PHE A 38 -4.64 2.95 -3.57
C PHE A 38 -5.09 3.18 -2.13
N ILE A 39 -5.64 4.36 -1.84
CA ILE A 39 -6.14 4.68 -0.48
C ILE A 39 -7.22 3.68 -0.07
N PHE A 40 -8.17 3.41 -0.95
CA PHE A 40 -9.23 2.44 -0.70
C PHE A 40 -8.68 1.04 -0.39
N LYS A 41 -7.73 0.56 -1.18
CA LYS A 41 -7.05 -0.72 -0.95
C LYS A 41 -6.34 -0.75 0.42
N GLU A 42 -5.59 0.30 0.76
CA GLU A 42 -4.89 0.36 2.05
C GLU A 42 -5.86 0.38 3.23
N LEU A 43 -6.97 1.12 3.12
CA LEU A 43 -8.01 1.12 4.15
C LEU A 43 -8.63 -0.28 4.32
N LEU A 44 -8.90 -0.99 3.23
CA LEU A 44 -9.40 -2.37 3.30
C LEU A 44 -8.41 -3.29 4.03
N MET A 45 -7.13 -3.15 3.78
CA MET A 45 -6.10 -3.96 4.45
C MET A 45 -5.98 -3.62 5.94
N VAL A 46 -6.06 -2.34 6.30
CA VAL A 46 -6.05 -1.92 7.72
C VAL A 46 -7.28 -2.44 8.46
N ILE A 47 -8.45 -2.33 7.85
CA ILE A 47 -9.70 -2.84 8.43
C ILE A 47 -9.62 -4.36 8.58
N GLY A 48 -9.16 -5.08 7.55
CA GLY A 48 -9.00 -6.53 7.60
C GLY A 48 -8.02 -6.98 8.69
N ALA A 49 -6.88 -6.32 8.80
CA ALA A 49 -5.91 -6.58 9.87
C ALA A 49 -6.50 -6.30 11.25
N GLY A 50 -7.26 -5.20 11.40
CA GLY A 50 -7.96 -4.85 12.64
C GLY A 50 -8.97 -5.91 13.07
N ILE A 51 -9.75 -6.45 12.14
CA ILE A 51 -10.72 -7.52 12.39
C ILE A 51 -10.01 -8.79 12.87
N LEU A 52 -8.90 -9.18 12.22
CA LEU A 52 -8.11 -10.34 12.64
C LEU A 52 -7.56 -10.16 14.06
N MET A 53 -6.98 -8.99 14.35
CA MET A 53 -6.43 -8.69 15.68
C MET A 53 -7.52 -8.67 16.75
N ALA A 54 -8.71 -8.13 16.47
CA ALA A 54 -9.83 -8.12 17.39
C ALA A 54 -10.32 -9.54 17.75
N LYS A 55 -10.11 -10.50 16.85
CA LYS A 55 -10.40 -11.93 17.06
C LYS A 55 -9.23 -12.71 17.67
N GLY A 56 -8.17 -12.03 18.12
CA GLY A 56 -6.97 -12.66 18.68
C GLY A 56 -6.09 -13.39 17.65
N MET A 57 -6.33 -13.19 16.37
CA MET A 57 -5.57 -13.79 15.28
C MET A 57 -4.41 -12.86 14.87
N ARG A 58 -3.33 -13.45 14.37
CA ARG A 58 -2.21 -12.66 13.82
C ARG A 58 -2.50 -12.25 12.38
N PRO A 59 -2.15 -11.01 11.98
CA PRO A 59 -2.21 -10.61 10.58
C PRO A 59 -1.41 -11.58 9.71
N VAL A 60 -1.95 -11.90 8.54
CA VAL A 60 -1.24 -12.77 7.58
C VAL A 60 0.06 -12.11 7.17
N ALA A 61 1.16 -12.85 7.24
CA ALA A 61 2.46 -12.36 6.80
C ALA A 61 2.44 -12.09 5.30
N ALA A 62 3.08 -10.98 4.88
CA ALA A 62 3.23 -10.66 3.48
C ALA A 62 4.04 -11.74 2.76
N GLU A 63 3.47 -12.32 1.72
CA GLU A 63 4.21 -13.16 0.78
C GLU A 63 5.25 -12.33 0.01
N VAL A 64 6.14 -13.01 -0.71
CA VAL A 64 7.21 -12.36 -1.50
C VAL A 64 6.65 -11.28 -2.43
N TRP A 65 5.51 -11.52 -3.05
CA TRP A 65 4.82 -10.56 -3.91
C TRP A 65 4.38 -9.29 -3.18
N GLY A 66 3.95 -9.41 -1.92
CA GLY A 66 3.60 -8.27 -1.09
C GLY A 66 4.81 -7.41 -0.74
N LYS A 67 5.95 -8.03 -0.45
CA LYS A 67 7.20 -7.32 -0.20
C LYS A 67 7.71 -6.61 -1.45
N LEU A 68 7.65 -7.28 -2.60
CA LEU A 68 8.04 -6.69 -3.88
C LEU A 68 7.15 -5.49 -4.22
N ALA A 69 5.84 -5.62 -4.07
CA ALA A 69 4.89 -4.53 -4.31
C ALA A 69 5.20 -3.30 -3.43
N THR A 70 5.54 -3.51 -2.17
CA THR A 70 5.91 -2.44 -1.24
C THR A 70 7.21 -1.75 -1.66
N VAL A 71 8.24 -2.50 -2.03
CA VAL A 71 9.53 -1.94 -2.50
C VAL A 71 9.34 -1.12 -3.76
N VAL A 72 8.62 -1.65 -4.75
CA VAL A 72 8.34 -0.93 -6.00
C VAL A 72 7.51 0.33 -5.74
N PHE A 73 6.50 0.23 -4.89
CA PHE A 73 5.68 1.37 -4.48
C PHE A 73 6.55 2.51 -3.92
N TYR A 74 7.33 2.24 -2.87
CA TYR A 74 8.16 3.28 -2.24
C TYR A 74 9.19 3.85 -3.22
N THR A 75 9.86 3.00 -4.00
CA THR A 75 10.85 3.44 -4.99
C THR A 75 10.22 4.40 -6.00
N PHE A 76 9.09 4.04 -6.58
CA PHE A 76 8.43 4.85 -7.60
C PHE A 76 7.84 6.14 -7.02
N MET A 77 7.16 6.06 -5.88
CA MET A 77 6.52 7.23 -5.27
C MET A 77 7.56 8.25 -4.79
N ILE A 78 8.67 7.80 -4.19
CA ILE A 78 9.78 8.67 -3.79
C ILE A 78 10.43 9.32 -5.02
N THR A 79 10.63 8.54 -6.10
CA THR A 79 11.18 9.07 -7.36
C THR A 79 10.27 10.16 -7.94
N ILE A 80 8.96 9.96 -7.96
CA ILE A 80 7.99 10.95 -8.45
C ILE A 80 7.99 12.22 -7.59
N ILE A 81 8.12 12.09 -6.27
CA ILE A 81 8.22 13.25 -5.37
C ILE A 81 9.54 14.00 -5.60
N ALA A 82 10.62 13.28 -5.83
CA ALA A 82 11.96 13.84 -5.98
C ALA A 82 12.15 14.59 -7.30
N ILE A 83 11.79 13.98 -8.42
CA ILE A 83 12.07 14.47 -9.78
C ILE A 83 10.82 14.52 -10.68
N GLY A 84 9.64 14.36 -10.14
CA GLY A 84 8.39 14.67 -10.86
C GLY A 84 8.17 16.17 -11.02
N PRO A 85 7.05 16.61 -11.60
CA PRO A 85 6.74 18.03 -11.78
C PRO A 85 6.88 18.80 -10.45
N ASN A 86 7.67 19.87 -10.44
CA ASN A 86 8.04 20.59 -9.22
C ASN A 86 8.65 19.68 -8.13
N GLY A 87 9.47 18.70 -8.53
CA GLY A 87 10.11 17.76 -7.62
C GLY A 87 11.13 18.43 -6.71
N ALA A 88 11.29 17.89 -5.49
CA ALA A 88 12.15 18.48 -4.47
C ALA A 88 13.63 18.62 -4.90
N LEU A 89 14.12 17.68 -5.72
CA LEU A 89 15.51 17.68 -6.17
C LEU A 89 15.77 18.55 -7.42
N LEU A 90 14.73 18.96 -8.14
CA LEU A 90 14.88 19.77 -9.34
C LEU A 90 15.41 21.20 -9.07
N SER A 91 15.39 21.64 -7.82
CA SER A 91 16.00 22.89 -7.38
C SER A 91 17.54 22.81 -7.32
N ILE A 92 18.09 21.60 -7.32
CA ILE A 92 19.54 21.36 -7.29
C ILE A 92 20.05 21.30 -8.74
N ASP A 93 21.11 22.05 -9.05
CA ASP A 93 21.65 22.16 -10.41
C ASP A 93 22.00 20.82 -11.06
N LEU A 94 22.46 19.85 -10.26
CA LEU A 94 22.79 18.50 -10.73
C LEU A 94 21.58 17.75 -11.31
N PHE A 95 20.39 18.05 -10.83
CA PHE A 95 19.14 17.35 -11.22
C PHE A 95 18.26 18.17 -12.17
N LYS A 96 18.69 19.39 -12.53
CA LYS A 96 17.99 20.19 -13.53
C LYS A 96 17.95 19.45 -14.87
N GLY A 97 16.76 19.27 -15.40
CA GLY A 97 16.54 18.57 -16.67
C GLY A 97 16.21 17.06 -16.51
N LEU A 98 16.21 16.51 -15.29
CA LEU A 98 15.78 15.14 -14.99
C LEU A 98 14.28 15.05 -14.70
N GLU A 99 13.51 16.09 -14.96
CA GLU A 99 12.07 16.10 -14.70
C GLU A 99 11.35 14.97 -15.45
N LEU A 100 10.59 14.17 -14.68
CA LEU A 100 9.83 13.06 -15.24
C LEU A 100 8.64 13.57 -16.07
N ASN A 101 8.51 13.00 -17.26
CA ASN A 101 7.31 13.23 -18.10
C ASN A 101 6.07 12.60 -17.45
N ASN A 102 4.92 13.25 -17.58
CA ASN A 102 3.64 12.76 -17.09
C ASN A 102 3.31 11.33 -17.54
N THR A 103 3.71 10.94 -18.76
CA THR A 103 3.52 9.59 -19.26
C THR A 103 4.32 8.56 -18.46
N VAL A 104 5.58 8.86 -18.11
CA VAL A 104 6.42 8.00 -17.29
C VAL A 104 5.83 7.86 -15.90
N ILE A 105 5.39 8.96 -15.29
CA ILE A 105 4.74 8.96 -13.98
C ILE A 105 3.49 8.07 -14.00
N MET A 106 2.66 8.19 -15.02
CA MET A 106 1.46 7.38 -15.15
C MET A 106 1.80 5.89 -15.25
N ILE A 107 2.80 5.51 -16.03
CA ILE A 107 3.27 4.13 -16.13
C ILE A 107 3.76 3.61 -14.78
N MET A 108 4.57 4.39 -14.04
CA MET A 108 5.07 4.02 -12.72
C MET A 108 3.93 3.79 -11.72
N VAL A 109 2.94 4.68 -11.71
CA VAL A 109 1.76 4.57 -10.82
C VAL A 109 0.90 3.36 -11.20
N ILE A 110 0.68 3.10 -12.48
CA ILE A 110 -0.08 1.92 -12.96
C ILE A 110 0.63 0.62 -12.58
N ILE A 111 1.94 0.51 -12.79
CA ILE A 111 2.72 -0.67 -12.40
C ILE A 111 2.61 -0.90 -10.90
N SER A 112 2.77 0.15 -10.09
CA SER A 112 2.61 0.06 -8.63
C SER A 112 1.21 -0.40 -8.23
N ALA A 113 0.16 0.10 -8.91
CA ALA A 113 -1.22 -0.30 -8.67
C ALA A 113 -1.45 -1.78 -8.99
N ILE A 114 -0.99 -2.26 -10.13
CA ILE A 114 -1.11 -3.67 -10.53
C ILE A 114 -0.45 -4.58 -9.50
N LEU A 115 0.78 -4.29 -9.08
CA LEU A 115 1.49 -5.06 -8.07
C LEU A 115 0.80 -5.01 -6.71
N ALA A 116 0.27 -3.84 -6.32
CA ALA A 116 -0.45 -3.67 -5.07
C ALA A 116 -1.74 -4.50 -5.02
N PHE A 117 -2.50 -4.53 -6.12
CA PHE A 117 -3.71 -5.36 -6.22
C PHE A 117 -3.40 -6.84 -6.35
N ALA A 118 -2.36 -7.24 -7.10
CA ALA A 118 -1.89 -8.62 -7.14
C ALA A 118 -1.51 -9.12 -5.73
N SER A 119 -0.84 -8.28 -4.95
CA SER A 119 -0.54 -8.55 -3.54
C SER A 119 -1.80 -8.73 -2.69
N LEU A 120 -2.82 -7.88 -2.87
CA LEU A 120 -4.09 -7.98 -2.15
C LEU A 120 -4.78 -9.33 -2.41
N PHE A 121 -4.82 -9.79 -3.67
CA PHE A 121 -5.35 -11.10 -4.02
C PHE A 121 -4.55 -12.25 -3.40
N GLY A 122 -3.23 -12.10 -3.23
CA GLY A 122 -2.38 -13.06 -2.54
C GLY A 122 -2.69 -13.17 -1.04
N TYR A 123 -3.20 -12.10 -0.40
CA TYR A 123 -3.61 -12.13 1.01
C TYR A 123 -4.97 -12.78 1.26
N ALA A 124 -5.89 -12.71 0.29
CA ALA A 124 -7.26 -13.16 0.45
C ALA A 124 -7.40 -14.63 0.87
N PRO A 125 -6.69 -15.61 0.28
CA PRO A 125 -6.78 -17.01 0.70
C PRO A 125 -6.37 -17.24 2.16
N GLY A 126 -5.28 -16.62 2.61
CA GLY A 126 -4.81 -16.72 4.00
C GLY A 126 -5.80 -16.13 5.00
N PHE A 127 -6.38 -14.98 4.67
CA PHE A 127 -7.42 -14.33 5.47
C PHE A 127 -8.67 -15.21 5.63
N ILE A 128 -9.18 -15.75 4.53
CA ILE A 128 -10.37 -16.63 4.52
C ILE A 128 -10.10 -17.92 5.31
N ARG A 129 -8.91 -18.50 5.15
CA ARG A 129 -8.51 -19.73 5.87
C ARG A 129 -8.53 -19.51 7.38
N GLN A 130 -7.90 -18.43 7.86
CA GLN A 130 -7.87 -18.11 9.29
C GLN A 130 -9.27 -17.88 9.88
N LEU A 131 -10.15 -17.19 9.14
CA LEU A 131 -11.53 -16.98 9.58
C LEU A 131 -12.31 -18.31 9.70
N LYS A 132 -12.09 -19.24 8.76
CA LYS A 132 -12.75 -20.57 8.79
C LYS A 132 -12.24 -21.43 9.96
N GLU A 133 -10.93 -21.40 10.23
CA GLU A 133 -10.33 -22.17 11.34
C GLU A 133 -10.83 -21.66 12.69
N ASN A 134 -10.93 -20.35 12.88
CA ASN A 134 -11.44 -19.75 14.10
C ASN A 134 -12.92 -20.11 14.34
N LYS A 135 -13.74 -20.10 13.29
CA LYS A 135 -15.16 -20.50 13.38
C LYS A 135 -15.33 -21.98 13.77
N LYS A 136 -14.45 -22.86 13.30
CA LYS A 136 -14.46 -24.27 13.68
C LYS A 136 -14.12 -24.48 15.16
N GLN A 137 -13.12 -23.75 15.66
CA GLN A 137 -12.72 -23.84 17.09
C GLN A 137 -13.81 -23.32 18.03
N SER A 138 -14.48 -22.22 17.68
CA SER A 138 -15.61 -21.69 18.44
C SER A 138 -16.76 -22.70 18.55
N ASN A 139 -17.11 -23.35 17.46
CA ASN A 139 -18.20 -24.35 17.45
C ASN A 139 -17.82 -25.67 18.17
N SER A 140 -16.53 -25.94 18.35
CA SER A 140 -16.07 -27.14 19.07
C SER A 140 -16.00 -26.93 20.59
N SER A 141 -15.94 -25.69 21.06
CA SER A 141 -15.93 -25.34 22.48
C SER A 141 -17.35 -25.15 23.05
N GLU A 142 -18.37 -25.11 22.21
CA GLU A 142 -19.78 -25.05 22.64
C GLU A 142 -20.48 -26.45 22.72
N LYS A 143 -19.76 -27.52 22.39
CA LYS A 143 -20.22 -28.90 22.56
C LYS A 143 -19.52 -29.59 23.73
#